data_549d414b8faac9077d65f1e1ad98e5d2
#
_entry.id   549d414b8faac9077d65f1e1ad98e5d2
#
_cell.length_a   1.000
_cell.length_b   1.000
_cell.length_c   1.000
_cell.angle_alpha   90.00
_cell.angle_beta   90.00
_cell.angle_gamma   90.00
#
_symmetry.space_group_name_H-M   'P 1'
#
loop_
_entity.id
_entity.type
_entity.pdbx_description
1 polymer ?
#
loop_
_entity_poly.entity_id
_entity_poly.type
_entity_poly.pdbx_seq_one_letter_code
_entity_poly.pdbx_strand_id
1 'polypeptide(L)'
;IWDDHETANDAYRDGADNHTEGTEGLWVNRKKYAMRAWTEWLPVRKPNPADSMQIFRKISYGNLANIYLLDTRLFDRDQQNFSATNDTAHHLLGLAQRAWFYNELLNSTAQWNIVGQQVMIAKLSGGIVLNAVPTFQNLKADMWDGYNSERQSLIDHVLNNNIKNVVIITGDIHTSWANDVPTNTYSAGNPATGSAMVEFVTTSVTSPGLDAWLGSTINSQLATLIYPNNPHIKYVNLDEKGYNILDINKIRTQNDFYFVNTITAPNDSSQAKEYWFVNDNERALRKA
;
A
#
# COMPACT_ATOMS: atom_id res chain seq x y z
N ILE A 1 -10.00 -0.74 -7.03
CA ILE A 1 -8.94 -1.64 -7.54
C ILE A 1 -9.07 -3.00 -6.89
N TRP A 2 -8.50 -4.05 -7.50
CA TRP A 2 -8.39 -5.36 -6.89
C TRP A 2 -7.18 -5.46 -5.95
N ASP A 3 -7.10 -6.55 -5.18
CA ASP A 3 -5.92 -6.96 -4.46
C ASP A 3 -5.55 -8.40 -4.88
N ASP A 4 -4.71 -9.09 -4.13
CA ASP A 4 -4.25 -10.44 -4.49
C ASP A 4 -5.35 -11.50 -4.30
N HIS A 5 -6.11 -11.43 -3.21
CA HIS A 5 -7.15 -12.40 -2.87
C HIS A 5 -8.37 -12.39 -3.81
N GLU A 6 -8.51 -11.43 -4.71
CA GLU A 6 -9.41 -11.56 -5.87
C GLU A 6 -8.95 -12.69 -6.80
N THR A 7 -7.68 -13.11 -6.73
CA THR A 7 -7.07 -14.13 -7.58
C THR A 7 -6.45 -15.27 -6.75
N ALA A 8 -5.37 -14.98 -6.02
CA ALA A 8 -4.63 -15.90 -5.15
C ALA A 8 -3.59 -15.13 -4.32
N ASN A 9 -3.22 -15.67 -3.16
CA ASN A 9 -2.27 -15.05 -2.22
C ASN A 9 -0.98 -14.60 -2.90
N ASP A 10 -0.54 -13.38 -2.59
CA ASP A 10 0.68 -12.75 -3.11
C ASP A 10 0.78 -12.79 -4.64
N ALA A 11 -0.35 -12.58 -5.33
CA ALA A 11 -0.43 -12.65 -6.79
C ALA A 11 0.49 -11.63 -7.48
N TYR A 12 1.10 -12.07 -8.56
CA TYR A 12 1.93 -11.27 -9.47
C TYR A 12 1.59 -11.59 -10.93
N ARG A 13 2.29 -10.96 -11.88
CA ARG A 13 1.98 -11.11 -13.33
C ARG A 13 1.81 -12.56 -13.77
N ASP A 14 2.72 -13.44 -13.37
CA ASP A 14 2.87 -14.79 -13.93
C ASP A 14 2.54 -15.91 -12.93
N GLY A 15 2.06 -15.60 -11.71
CA GLY A 15 1.76 -16.58 -10.69
C GLY A 15 1.25 -15.99 -9.38
N ALA A 16 1.18 -16.84 -8.36
CA ALA A 16 0.86 -16.50 -6.98
C ALA A 16 1.50 -17.53 -6.04
N ASP A 17 1.65 -17.17 -4.76
CA ASP A 17 2.28 -18.03 -3.76
C ASP A 17 1.53 -19.35 -3.57
N ASN A 18 0.21 -19.33 -3.59
CA ASN A 18 -0.65 -20.48 -3.38
C ASN A 18 -1.35 -20.97 -4.65
N HIS A 19 -0.74 -20.83 -5.83
CA HIS A 19 -1.23 -21.41 -7.08
C HIS A 19 -0.24 -22.40 -7.68
N THR A 20 -0.71 -23.62 -7.96
CA THR A 20 0.08 -24.69 -8.57
C THR A 20 -0.53 -25.13 -9.89
N GLU A 21 0.05 -24.73 -11.02
CA GLU A 21 -0.48 -25.00 -12.37
C GLU A 21 -0.71 -26.51 -12.64
N GLY A 22 0.13 -27.38 -12.08
CA GLY A 22 0.02 -28.81 -12.28
C GLY A 22 -1.24 -29.46 -11.70
N THR A 23 -1.88 -28.79 -10.72
CA THR A 23 -3.09 -29.30 -10.02
C THR A 23 -4.29 -28.39 -10.17
N GLU A 24 -4.08 -27.09 -10.38
CA GLU A 24 -5.13 -26.06 -10.39
C GLU A 24 -5.37 -25.43 -11.77
N GLY A 25 -4.63 -25.91 -12.78
CA GLY A 25 -4.68 -25.40 -14.14
C GLY A 25 -3.78 -24.19 -14.38
N LEU A 26 -3.78 -23.69 -15.61
CA LEU A 26 -2.88 -22.60 -16.00
C LEU A 26 -3.22 -21.29 -15.28
N TRP A 27 -2.20 -20.61 -14.75
CA TRP A 27 -2.31 -19.32 -14.09
C TRP A 27 -3.03 -18.27 -14.95
N VAL A 28 -2.71 -18.20 -16.24
CA VAL A 28 -3.34 -17.25 -17.15
C VAL A 28 -4.86 -17.41 -17.21
N ASN A 29 -5.39 -18.63 -17.06
CA ASN A 29 -6.83 -18.87 -17.03
C ASN A 29 -7.43 -18.45 -15.68
N ARG A 30 -6.79 -18.81 -14.56
CA ARG A 30 -7.23 -18.40 -13.22
C ARG A 30 -7.31 -16.86 -13.15
N LYS A 31 -6.26 -16.17 -13.53
CA LYS A 31 -6.21 -14.70 -13.58
C LYS A 31 -7.34 -14.12 -14.43
N LYS A 32 -7.53 -14.63 -15.64
CA LYS A 32 -8.59 -14.17 -16.54
C LYS A 32 -9.99 -14.36 -15.95
N TYR A 33 -10.27 -15.50 -15.32
CA TYR A 33 -11.58 -15.76 -14.73
C TYR A 33 -11.82 -14.93 -13.48
N ALA A 34 -10.83 -14.75 -12.64
CA ALA A 34 -10.91 -13.87 -11.47
C ALA A 34 -11.21 -12.43 -11.87
N MET A 35 -10.50 -11.88 -12.87
CA MET A 35 -10.75 -10.53 -13.39
C MET A 35 -12.14 -10.39 -14.03
N ARG A 36 -12.62 -11.43 -14.69
CA ARG A 36 -13.97 -11.45 -15.22
C ARG A 36 -15.00 -11.41 -14.07
N ALA A 37 -14.87 -12.28 -13.07
CA ALA A 37 -15.76 -12.30 -11.91
C ALA A 37 -15.76 -10.94 -11.19
N TRP A 38 -14.58 -10.36 -10.94
CA TRP A 38 -14.46 -9.05 -10.31
C TRP A 38 -15.22 -7.95 -11.09
N THR A 39 -15.14 -7.95 -12.43
CA THR A 39 -15.86 -6.96 -13.26
C THR A 39 -17.36 -7.22 -13.38
N GLU A 40 -17.81 -8.47 -13.22
CA GLU A 40 -19.23 -8.85 -13.29
C GLU A 40 -19.95 -8.59 -11.95
N TRP A 41 -19.26 -8.76 -10.83
CA TRP A 41 -19.87 -8.68 -9.49
C TRP A 41 -19.67 -7.35 -8.79
N LEU A 42 -18.64 -6.59 -9.12
CA LEU A 42 -18.38 -5.30 -8.50
C LEU A 42 -18.83 -4.14 -9.42
N PRO A 43 -19.37 -3.04 -8.86
CA PRO A 43 -19.86 -1.89 -9.62
C PRO A 43 -18.70 -1.01 -10.12
N VAL A 44 -17.75 -1.62 -10.83
CA VAL A 44 -16.56 -0.95 -11.34
C VAL A 44 -16.64 -0.72 -12.84
N ARG A 45 -16.06 0.39 -13.30
CA ARG A 45 -15.91 0.67 -14.72
C ARG A 45 -14.50 0.32 -15.17
N LYS A 46 -14.38 -0.43 -16.25
CA LYS A 46 -13.09 -0.69 -16.89
C LYS A 46 -12.56 0.61 -17.51
N PRO A 47 -11.34 1.02 -17.18
CA PRO A 47 -10.74 2.22 -17.78
C PRO A 47 -10.47 2.02 -19.27
N ASN A 48 -10.11 0.81 -19.68
CA ASN A 48 -9.91 0.41 -21.07
C ASN A 48 -10.81 -0.79 -21.41
N PRO A 49 -11.89 -0.61 -22.18
CA PRO A 49 -12.77 -1.72 -22.56
C PRO A 49 -12.07 -2.80 -23.40
N ALA A 50 -11.00 -2.44 -24.13
CA ALA A 50 -10.25 -3.37 -24.97
C ALA A 50 -9.23 -4.22 -24.18
N ASP A 51 -8.82 -3.75 -22.99
CA ASP A 51 -7.87 -4.45 -22.11
C ASP A 51 -8.47 -4.65 -20.72
N SER A 52 -8.89 -5.87 -20.43
CA SER A 52 -9.49 -6.20 -19.14
C SER A 52 -8.48 -6.25 -17.99
N MET A 53 -7.19 -6.26 -18.28
CA MET A 53 -6.13 -6.28 -17.27
C MET A 53 -5.70 -4.88 -16.83
N GLN A 54 -5.94 -3.87 -17.64
CA GLN A 54 -5.64 -2.50 -17.29
C GLN A 54 -6.72 -1.94 -16.38
N ILE A 55 -6.46 -1.85 -15.08
CA ILE A 55 -7.36 -1.20 -14.12
C ILE A 55 -6.83 0.13 -13.60
N PHE A 56 -5.54 0.37 -13.74
CA PHE A 56 -4.96 1.63 -13.30
C PHE A 56 -5.54 2.81 -14.09
N ARG A 57 -5.87 3.88 -13.38
CA ARG A 57 -6.53 5.05 -13.93
C ARG A 57 -6.40 6.28 -13.03
N LYS A 58 -6.71 7.44 -13.61
CA LYS A 58 -6.87 8.70 -12.88
C LYS A 58 -8.34 9.10 -12.83
N ILE A 59 -8.77 9.61 -11.68
CA ILE A 59 -10.06 10.27 -11.47
C ILE A 59 -9.76 11.69 -10.97
N SER A 60 -10.25 12.71 -11.66
CA SER A 60 -10.06 14.11 -11.27
C SER A 60 -11.29 14.65 -10.56
N TYR A 61 -11.09 15.25 -9.39
CA TYR A 61 -12.12 15.93 -8.63
C TYR A 61 -11.88 17.46 -8.68
N GLY A 62 -12.24 18.02 -9.80
CA GLY A 62 -11.97 19.45 -10.10
C GLY A 62 -10.47 19.77 -10.00
N ASN A 63 -10.15 20.88 -9.39
CA ASN A 63 -8.78 21.29 -9.08
C ASN A 63 -8.35 20.94 -7.64
N LEU A 64 -9.23 20.29 -6.88
CA LEU A 64 -8.92 19.91 -5.51
C LEU A 64 -8.04 18.65 -5.45
N ALA A 65 -8.42 17.60 -6.13
CA ALA A 65 -7.69 16.34 -6.05
C ALA A 65 -7.68 15.56 -7.37
N ASN A 66 -6.53 14.98 -7.70
CA ASN A 66 -6.41 13.86 -8.62
C ASN A 66 -6.23 12.57 -7.81
N ILE A 67 -7.00 11.54 -8.15
CA ILE A 67 -6.93 10.22 -7.53
C ILE A 67 -6.34 9.27 -8.57
N TYR A 68 -5.17 8.74 -8.29
CA TYR A 68 -4.48 7.75 -9.10
C TYR A 68 -4.70 6.39 -8.47
N LEU A 69 -5.36 5.50 -9.19
CA LEU A 69 -5.58 4.13 -8.76
C LEU A 69 -4.58 3.23 -9.49
N LEU A 70 -3.70 2.59 -8.75
CA LEU A 70 -2.65 1.73 -9.28
C LEU A 70 -3.02 0.25 -9.19
N ASP A 71 -2.35 -0.56 -9.98
CA ASP A 71 -2.32 -2.02 -9.87
C ASP A 71 -0.91 -2.45 -9.44
N THR A 72 -0.76 -2.78 -8.18
CA THR A 72 0.49 -3.29 -7.61
C THR A 72 0.46 -4.82 -7.46
N ARG A 73 -0.43 -5.52 -8.19
CA ARG A 73 -0.60 -6.98 -8.12
C ARG A 73 -0.41 -7.67 -9.48
N LEU A 74 -1.26 -7.39 -10.45
CA LEU A 74 -1.39 -8.23 -11.63
C LEU A 74 -0.85 -7.62 -12.93
N PHE A 75 -0.76 -6.29 -12.99
CA PHE A 75 -0.28 -5.60 -14.19
C PHE A 75 1.24 -5.46 -14.17
N ASP A 76 1.93 -6.34 -14.89
CA ASP A 76 3.39 -6.33 -15.07
C ASP A 76 4.23 -6.39 -13.78
N ARG A 77 3.63 -6.77 -12.65
CA ARG A 77 4.38 -7.00 -11.42
C ARG A 77 5.25 -8.24 -11.55
N ASP A 78 6.53 -8.11 -11.29
CA ASP A 78 7.46 -9.22 -11.18
C ASP A 78 7.23 -10.01 -9.88
N GLN A 79 7.59 -11.29 -9.87
CA GLN A 79 7.49 -12.13 -8.68
C GLN A 79 8.31 -11.54 -7.53
N GLN A 80 7.78 -11.61 -6.32
CA GLN A 80 8.47 -11.23 -5.10
C GLN A 80 9.82 -11.94 -4.99
N ASN A 81 10.89 -11.16 -4.92
CA ASN A 81 12.24 -11.70 -4.78
C ASN A 81 13.09 -10.80 -3.92
N PHE A 82 13.29 -11.19 -2.66
CA PHE A 82 14.03 -10.39 -1.71
C PHE A 82 15.50 -10.17 -2.12
N SER A 83 16.06 -11.05 -2.95
CA SER A 83 17.42 -10.89 -3.48
C SER A 83 17.51 -9.85 -4.61
N ALA A 84 16.38 -9.52 -5.25
CA ALA A 84 16.29 -8.56 -6.35
C ALA A 84 15.78 -7.18 -5.92
N THR A 85 15.66 -6.88 -4.62
CA THR A 85 15.07 -5.63 -4.11
C THR A 85 15.74 -4.36 -4.64
N ASN A 86 17.02 -4.42 -4.96
CA ASN A 86 17.80 -3.31 -5.51
C ASN A 86 18.07 -3.44 -7.02
N ASP A 87 17.49 -4.43 -7.68
CA ASP A 87 17.59 -4.57 -9.12
C ASP A 87 16.64 -3.57 -9.79
N THR A 88 17.19 -2.76 -10.71
CA THR A 88 16.41 -1.78 -11.47
C THR A 88 15.53 -2.40 -12.55
N ALA A 89 15.73 -3.67 -12.86
CA ALA A 89 14.90 -4.44 -13.78
C ALA A 89 13.78 -5.23 -13.08
N HIS A 90 13.70 -5.15 -11.73
CA HIS A 90 12.66 -5.80 -10.92
C HIS A 90 11.56 -4.79 -10.59
N HIS A 91 10.35 -4.99 -11.11
CA HIS A 91 9.27 -4.01 -11.13
C HIS A 91 8.04 -4.43 -10.34
N LEU A 92 7.50 -3.51 -9.57
CA LEU A 92 6.17 -3.61 -8.93
C LEU A 92 5.06 -3.10 -9.85
N LEU A 93 5.29 -1.96 -10.51
CA LEU A 93 4.29 -1.31 -11.38
C LEU A 93 4.40 -1.76 -12.84
N GLY A 94 5.52 -2.34 -13.25
CA GLY A 94 5.85 -2.51 -14.64
C GLY A 94 6.16 -1.18 -15.36
N LEU A 95 6.75 -1.27 -16.54
CA LEU A 95 7.24 -0.09 -17.25
C LEU A 95 6.11 0.83 -17.74
N ALA A 96 5.04 0.25 -18.27
CA ALA A 96 3.96 1.02 -18.88
C ALA A 96 3.16 1.81 -17.82
N GLN A 97 2.75 1.16 -16.74
CA GLN A 97 2.02 1.82 -15.65
C GLN A 97 2.89 2.88 -14.97
N ARG A 98 4.17 2.57 -14.70
CA ARG A 98 5.12 3.51 -14.11
C ARG A 98 5.27 4.76 -14.97
N ALA A 99 5.48 4.61 -16.28
CA ALA A 99 5.62 5.74 -17.19
C ALA A 99 4.35 6.61 -17.22
N TRP A 100 3.17 5.98 -17.29
CA TRP A 100 1.89 6.68 -17.21
C TRP A 100 1.75 7.43 -15.87
N PHE A 101 1.99 6.77 -14.74
CA PHE A 101 1.81 7.35 -13.41
C PHE A 101 2.74 8.55 -13.18
N TYR A 102 4.01 8.42 -13.55
CA TYR A 102 4.98 9.50 -13.42
C TYR A 102 4.61 10.71 -14.27
N ASN A 103 4.17 10.48 -15.51
CA ASN A 103 3.71 11.56 -16.39
C ASN A 103 2.46 12.24 -15.84
N GLU A 104 1.51 11.50 -15.30
CA GLU A 104 0.29 12.04 -14.71
C GLU A 104 0.57 12.85 -13.43
N LEU A 105 1.48 12.38 -12.58
CA LEU A 105 1.92 13.13 -11.40
C LEU A 105 2.63 14.44 -11.78
N LEU A 106 3.54 14.38 -12.75
CA LEU A 106 4.32 15.53 -13.22
C LEU A 106 3.43 16.64 -13.80
N ASN A 107 2.37 16.25 -14.52
CA ASN A 107 1.45 17.18 -15.18
C ASN A 107 0.20 17.48 -14.33
N SER A 108 0.17 17.09 -13.06
CA SER A 108 -0.97 17.36 -12.19
C SER A 108 -1.12 18.86 -11.91
N THR A 109 -2.32 19.36 -12.14
CA THR A 109 -2.72 20.73 -11.77
C THR A 109 -3.63 20.77 -10.54
N ALA A 110 -3.99 19.60 -10.00
CA ALA A 110 -4.77 19.52 -8.77
C ALA A 110 -3.91 19.84 -7.54
N GLN A 111 -4.54 20.36 -6.50
CA GLN A 111 -3.86 20.65 -5.25
C GLN A 111 -3.34 19.39 -4.57
N TRP A 112 -4.14 18.32 -4.55
CA TRP A 112 -3.78 17.05 -3.93
C TRP A 112 -3.60 15.93 -4.96
N ASN A 113 -2.62 15.09 -4.74
CA ASN A 113 -2.34 13.89 -5.50
C ASN A 113 -2.56 12.68 -4.60
N ILE A 114 -3.72 12.08 -4.68
CA ILE A 114 -4.09 10.91 -3.88
C ILE A 114 -3.75 9.64 -4.68
N VAL A 115 -2.95 8.76 -4.12
CA VAL A 115 -2.52 7.52 -4.77
C VAL A 115 -3.12 6.34 -4.03
N GLY A 116 -4.11 5.69 -4.65
CA GLY A 116 -4.72 4.46 -4.14
C GLY A 116 -4.01 3.25 -4.71
N GLN A 117 -3.46 2.42 -3.85
CA GLN A 117 -2.71 1.23 -4.22
C GLN A 117 -2.86 0.12 -3.17
N GLN A 118 -2.35 -1.08 -3.43
CA GLN A 118 -2.58 -2.23 -2.58
C GLN A 118 -1.58 -2.30 -1.43
N VAL A 119 -0.29 -2.41 -1.71
CA VAL A 119 0.76 -2.80 -0.75
C VAL A 119 1.51 -1.61 -0.15
N MET A 120 1.93 -1.71 1.11
CA MET A 120 2.56 -0.62 1.85
C MET A 120 3.87 -0.13 1.21
N ILE A 121 3.99 1.22 1.03
CA ILE A 121 5.20 1.83 0.45
C ILE A 121 6.22 2.23 1.51
N ALA A 122 5.78 2.64 2.69
CA ALA A 122 6.71 2.98 3.75
C ALA A 122 7.55 1.76 4.14
N LYS A 123 8.86 1.94 4.19
CA LYS A 123 9.78 0.84 4.53
C LYS A 123 9.54 0.35 5.96
N LEU A 124 9.56 -0.97 6.14
CA LEU A 124 9.43 -1.60 7.44
C LEU A 124 10.73 -2.29 7.85
N SER A 125 11.42 -1.72 8.83
CA SER A 125 12.59 -2.35 9.43
C SER A 125 12.19 -3.14 10.68
N GLY A 126 12.46 -4.44 10.69
CA GLY A 126 12.21 -5.30 11.84
C GLY A 126 13.36 -5.30 12.87
N GLY A 127 14.40 -4.49 12.66
CA GLY A 127 15.62 -4.61 13.47
C GLY A 127 16.23 -6.01 13.34
N ILE A 128 17.10 -6.38 14.28
CA ILE A 128 17.77 -7.70 14.26
C ILE A 128 16.77 -8.84 14.49
N VAL A 129 15.81 -8.63 15.39
CA VAL A 129 14.89 -9.70 15.85
C VAL A 129 13.91 -10.09 14.76
N LEU A 130 13.12 -9.13 14.26
CA LEU A 130 12.08 -9.43 13.27
C LEU A 130 12.66 -9.78 11.90
N ASN A 131 13.79 -9.17 11.52
CA ASN A 131 14.45 -9.51 10.26
C ASN A 131 15.02 -10.94 10.24
N ALA A 132 15.14 -11.61 11.37
CA ALA A 132 15.48 -13.03 11.44
C ALA A 132 14.27 -13.98 11.29
N VAL A 133 13.04 -13.44 11.25
CA VAL A 133 11.81 -14.24 11.12
C VAL A 133 11.44 -14.38 9.65
N PRO A 134 11.43 -15.60 9.07
CA PRO A 134 11.13 -15.81 7.63
C PRO A 134 9.79 -15.23 7.19
N THR A 135 8.74 -15.41 7.98
CA THR A 135 7.39 -14.86 7.68
C THR A 135 7.40 -13.34 7.57
N PHE A 136 8.18 -12.65 8.39
CA PHE A 136 8.34 -11.20 8.30
C PHE A 136 9.11 -10.78 7.05
N GLN A 137 10.08 -11.56 6.60
CA GLN A 137 10.79 -11.30 5.35
C GLN A 137 9.89 -11.51 4.13
N ASN A 138 9.04 -12.54 4.14
CA ASN A 138 8.07 -12.78 3.07
C ASN A 138 7.06 -11.63 2.97
N LEU A 139 6.50 -11.19 4.10
CA LEU A 139 5.64 -10.01 4.16
C LEU A 139 6.30 -8.79 3.53
N LYS A 140 7.55 -8.52 3.86
CA LYS A 140 8.30 -7.39 3.29
C LYS A 140 8.61 -7.55 1.81
N ALA A 141 8.82 -8.77 1.33
CA ALA A 141 9.06 -9.03 -0.08
C ALA A 141 7.83 -8.73 -0.93
N ASP A 142 6.63 -8.91 -0.37
CA ASP A 142 5.37 -8.60 -1.03
C ASP A 142 5.07 -7.10 -1.10
N MET A 143 5.54 -6.31 -0.14
CA MET A 143 5.43 -4.85 -0.11
C MET A 143 6.47 -4.17 -1.01
N TRP A 144 6.45 -2.84 -1.07
CA TRP A 144 7.49 -2.04 -1.76
C TRP A 144 8.91 -2.28 -1.22
N ASP A 145 9.06 -2.90 -0.06
CA ASP A 145 10.36 -3.35 0.45
C ASP A 145 11.00 -4.43 -0.43
N GLY A 146 10.21 -5.23 -1.13
CA GLY A 146 10.68 -6.15 -2.17
C GLY A 146 11.12 -5.48 -3.46
N TYR A 147 10.78 -4.20 -3.68
CA TYR A 147 11.01 -3.42 -4.90
C TYR A 147 11.67 -2.08 -4.60
N ASN A 148 12.73 -2.12 -3.83
CA ASN A 148 13.36 -0.94 -3.25
C ASN A 148 13.89 0.05 -4.29
N SER A 149 14.43 -0.44 -5.42
CA SER A 149 14.86 0.40 -6.53
C SER A 149 13.69 1.19 -7.14
N GLU A 150 12.54 0.56 -7.34
CA GLU A 150 11.37 1.24 -7.90
C GLU A 150 10.75 2.22 -6.90
N ARG A 151 10.70 1.85 -5.60
CA ARG A 151 10.30 2.79 -4.54
C ARG A 151 11.17 4.04 -4.54
N GLN A 152 12.50 3.89 -4.56
CA GLN A 152 13.42 5.02 -4.58
C GLN A 152 13.23 5.86 -5.85
N SER A 153 13.01 5.23 -6.99
CA SER A 153 12.72 5.93 -8.25
C SER A 153 11.46 6.81 -8.15
N LEU A 154 10.39 6.34 -7.49
CA LEU A 154 9.20 7.15 -7.24
C LEU A 154 9.49 8.32 -6.29
N ILE A 155 10.21 8.08 -5.21
CA ILE A 155 10.64 9.11 -4.26
C ILE A 155 11.45 10.19 -4.99
N ASP A 156 12.42 9.80 -5.77
CA ASP A 156 13.27 10.70 -6.54
C ASP A 156 12.47 11.49 -7.58
N HIS A 157 11.50 10.84 -8.24
CA HIS A 157 10.61 11.52 -9.19
C HIS A 157 9.79 12.63 -8.50
N VAL A 158 9.24 12.35 -7.33
CA VAL A 158 8.47 13.33 -6.53
C VAL A 158 9.35 14.49 -6.08
N LEU A 159 10.56 14.20 -5.59
CA LEU A 159 11.47 15.22 -5.06
C LEU A 159 12.10 16.08 -6.14
N ASN A 160 12.65 15.47 -7.20
CA ASN A 160 13.35 16.15 -8.26
C ASN A 160 12.45 17.07 -9.09
N ASN A 161 11.16 16.73 -9.19
CA ASN A 161 10.16 17.54 -9.87
C ASN A 161 9.36 18.44 -8.92
N ASN A 162 9.74 18.48 -7.63
CA ASN A 162 9.07 19.26 -6.59
C ASN A 162 7.55 19.02 -6.54
N ILE A 163 7.12 17.79 -6.81
CA ILE A 163 5.70 17.40 -6.71
C ILE A 163 5.31 17.41 -5.24
N LYS A 164 4.22 18.09 -4.92
CA LYS A 164 3.75 18.28 -3.55
C LYS A 164 2.41 17.57 -3.32
N ASN A 165 2.02 17.50 -2.03
CA ASN A 165 0.69 17.03 -1.62
C ASN A 165 0.39 15.62 -2.13
N VAL A 166 1.39 14.74 -2.12
CA VAL A 166 1.21 13.32 -2.47
C VAL A 166 0.83 12.56 -1.21
N VAL A 167 -0.36 11.99 -1.22
CA VAL A 167 -0.92 11.17 -0.14
C VAL A 167 -1.24 9.79 -0.68
N ILE A 168 -0.66 8.78 -0.08
CA ILE A 168 -0.86 7.39 -0.48
C ILE A 168 -1.88 6.74 0.46
N ILE A 169 -2.84 6.02 -0.09
CA ILE A 169 -3.81 5.21 0.63
C ILE A 169 -3.64 3.75 0.24
N THR A 170 -3.50 2.90 1.24
CA THR A 170 -3.05 1.51 1.11
C THR A 170 -3.93 0.58 1.94
N GLY A 171 -3.94 -0.71 1.62
CA GLY A 171 -4.61 -1.77 2.37
C GLY A 171 -3.70 -2.97 2.61
N ASP A 172 -4.16 -4.18 2.27
CA ASP A 172 -3.43 -5.44 2.16
C ASP A 172 -2.95 -6.04 3.49
N ILE A 173 -2.11 -5.37 4.23
CA ILE A 173 -1.41 -5.88 5.42
C ILE A 173 -2.33 -6.15 6.64
N HIS A 174 -3.63 -5.86 6.53
CA HIS A 174 -4.67 -6.08 7.56
C HIS A 174 -4.41 -5.39 8.91
N THR A 175 -3.65 -4.31 8.90
CA THR A 175 -3.27 -3.49 10.05
C THR A 175 -3.33 -2.01 9.68
N SER A 176 -3.43 -1.11 10.66
CA SER A 176 -3.54 0.33 10.40
C SER A 176 -2.23 1.05 10.66
N TRP A 177 -1.83 1.93 9.73
CA TRP A 177 -0.60 2.71 9.85
C TRP A 177 -0.78 4.15 9.37
N ALA A 178 -0.01 5.06 10.00
CA ALA A 178 0.21 6.40 9.49
C ALA A 178 1.73 6.63 9.37
N ASN A 179 2.21 6.83 8.15
CA ASN A 179 3.62 6.83 7.82
C ASN A 179 4.05 8.10 7.09
N ASP A 180 5.17 8.68 7.47
CA ASP A 180 5.96 9.45 6.53
C ASP A 180 6.71 8.49 5.59
N VAL A 181 6.88 8.83 4.32
CA VAL A 181 7.72 8.07 3.40
C VAL A 181 9.08 8.75 3.32
N PRO A 182 10.14 8.17 3.92
CA PRO A 182 11.46 8.80 4.00
C PRO A 182 12.05 9.13 2.63
N THR A 183 12.85 10.20 2.58
CA THR A 183 13.51 10.64 1.35
C THR A 183 14.70 9.77 0.95
N ASN A 184 15.19 8.94 1.88
CA ASN A 184 16.36 8.10 1.67
C ASN A 184 16.03 6.61 1.93
N THR A 185 16.81 5.76 1.33
CA THR A 185 16.87 4.35 1.71
C THR A 185 17.59 4.24 3.05
N TYR A 186 16.87 3.94 4.13
CA TYR A 186 17.47 3.81 5.45
C TYR A 186 17.74 2.34 5.83
N SER A 187 18.73 2.15 6.72
CA SER A 187 19.15 0.85 7.25
C SER A 187 19.74 1.03 8.64
N ALA A 188 20.14 -0.03 9.28
CA ALA A 188 20.96 0.06 10.51
C ALA A 188 22.23 0.90 10.20
N GLY A 189 22.41 1.99 10.92
CA GLY A 189 23.53 2.94 10.71
C GLY A 189 23.27 4.05 9.66
N ASN A 190 22.15 3.99 8.93
CA ASN A 190 21.70 5.08 8.04
C ASN A 190 20.22 5.36 8.33
N PRO A 191 19.88 6.23 9.29
CA PRO A 191 18.52 6.44 9.74
C PRO A 191 17.64 7.08 8.66
N ALA A 192 16.33 6.88 8.78
CA ALA A 192 15.33 7.53 7.94
C ALA A 192 15.42 9.06 8.11
N THR A 193 15.41 9.77 6.98
CA THR A 193 15.49 11.23 6.97
C THR A 193 14.39 11.85 6.11
N GLY A 194 13.85 12.97 6.56
CA GLY A 194 12.85 13.75 5.84
C GLY A 194 11.60 12.95 5.50
N SER A 195 10.74 13.54 4.68
CA SER A 195 9.59 12.86 4.06
C SER A 195 9.38 13.37 2.65
N ALA A 196 9.14 12.47 1.70
CA ALA A 196 8.79 12.79 0.32
C ALA A 196 7.27 12.90 0.14
N MET A 197 6.51 12.06 0.83
CA MET A 197 5.05 11.91 0.78
C MET A 197 4.58 11.24 2.07
N VAL A 198 3.27 11.11 2.25
CA VAL A 198 2.69 10.45 3.41
C VAL A 198 1.84 9.26 2.97
N GLU A 199 1.70 8.27 3.85
CA GLU A 199 0.90 7.07 3.61
C GLU A 199 -0.02 6.78 4.78
N PHE A 200 -1.27 6.43 4.45
CA PHE A 200 -2.26 5.88 5.37
C PHE A 200 -2.61 4.47 4.94
N VAL A 201 -2.36 3.51 5.82
CA VAL A 201 -2.71 2.10 5.59
C VAL A 201 -3.96 1.78 6.39
N THR A 202 -4.94 1.18 5.71
CA THR A 202 -6.22 0.79 6.30
C THR A 202 -6.18 -0.68 6.66
N THR A 203 -6.65 -1.02 7.86
CA THR A 203 -6.83 -2.41 8.28
C THR A 203 -7.94 -3.12 7.49
N SER A 204 -8.05 -4.43 7.67
CA SER A 204 -9.15 -5.23 7.11
C SER A 204 -10.48 -4.97 7.84
N VAL A 205 -11.60 -5.25 7.17
CA VAL A 205 -12.93 -5.20 7.79
C VAL A 205 -13.17 -6.43 8.68
N THR A 206 -12.81 -7.64 8.19
CA THR A 206 -13.07 -8.90 8.89
C THR A 206 -11.93 -9.91 8.78
N SER A 207 -11.00 -9.75 7.85
CA SER A 207 -9.89 -10.69 7.67
C SER A 207 -8.96 -10.69 8.87
N PRO A 208 -8.35 -11.84 9.21
CA PRO A 208 -7.37 -11.93 10.29
C PRO A 208 -6.22 -10.95 10.11
N GLY A 209 -5.69 -10.41 11.20
CA GLY A 209 -4.50 -9.57 11.21
C GLY A 209 -3.27 -10.35 11.64
N LEU A 210 -2.19 -9.63 11.93
CA LEU A 210 -0.93 -10.23 12.38
C LEU A 210 -1.07 -11.02 13.70
N ASP A 211 -2.04 -10.68 14.52
CA ASP A 211 -2.39 -11.38 15.75
C ASP A 211 -2.73 -12.87 15.52
N ALA A 212 -3.40 -13.20 14.42
CA ALA A 212 -3.73 -14.57 14.05
C ALA A 212 -2.50 -15.38 13.60
N TRP A 213 -1.49 -14.72 13.07
CA TRP A 213 -0.28 -15.39 12.55
C TRP A 213 0.85 -15.46 13.58
N LEU A 214 0.98 -14.43 14.41
CA LEU A 214 2.07 -14.29 15.37
C LEU A 214 1.64 -14.60 16.81
N GLY A 215 0.33 -14.68 17.08
CA GLY A 215 -0.25 -14.76 18.41
C GLY A 215 -0.30 -13.42 19.13
N SER A 216 -1.28 -13.24 19.99
CA SER A 216 -1.58 -11.96 20.66
C SER A 216 -0.42 -11.41 21.51
N THR A 217 0.38 -12.28 22.11
CA THR A 217 1.52 -11.88 22.96
C THR A 217 2.64 -11.24 22.12
N ILE A 218 2.98 -11.82 20.97
CA ILE A 218 4.01 -11.27 20.09
C ILE A 218 3.48 -9.98 19.45
N ASN A 219 2.23 -9.98 19.06
CA ASN A 219 1.59 -8.84 18.43
C ASN A 219 1.57 -7.60 19.32
N SER A 220 1.23 -7.75 20.61
CA SER A 220 1.26 -6.65 21.58
C SER A 220 2.68 -6.07 21.82
N GLN A 221 3.73 -6.87 21.61
CA GLN A 221 5.12 -6.45 21.72
C GLN A 221 5.66 -5.88 20.40
N LEU A 222 5.03 -6.22 19.27
CA LEU A 222 5.52 -5.88 17.95
C LEU A 222 5.57 -4.35 17.73
N ALA A 223 4.56 -3.62 18.19
CA ALA A 223 4.56 -2.16 18.14
C ALA A 223 5.79 -1.55 18.85
N THR A 224 6.18 -2.10 20.01
CA THR A 224 7.35 -1.63 20.75
C THR A 224 8.67 -1.93 20.04
N LEU A 225 8.70 -2.96 19.18
CA LEU A 225 9.86 -3.29 18.34
C LEU A 225 9.90 -2.48 17.04
N ILE A 226 8.73 -2.09 16.51
CA ILE A 226 8.62 -1.35 15.26
C ILE A 226 9.11 0.09 15.43
N TYR A 227 8.59 0.84 16.39
CA TYR A 227 8.87 2.27 16.54
C TYR A 227 10.36 2.63 16.64
N PRO A 228 11.19 1.96 17.45
CA PRO A 228 12.60 2.32 17.59
C PRO A 228 13.40 2.17 16.29
N ASN A 229 12.96 1.28 15.40
CA ASN A 229 13.64 1.00 14.13
C ASN A 229 13.05 1.79 12.96
N ASN A 230 11.90 2.47 13.15
CA ASN A 230 11.13 3.12 12.09
C ASN A 230 10.61 4.49 12.55
N PRO A 231 11.47 5.51 12.72
CA PRO A 231 11.06 6.82 13.24
C PRO A 231 10.07 7.58 12.33
N HIS A 232 9.91 7.14 11.08
CA HIS A 232 8.95 7.66 10.12
C HIS A 232 7.54 7.09 10.32
N ILE A 233 7.38 5.98 11.02
CA ILE A 233 6.07 5.43 11.39
C ILE A 233 5.53 6.25 12.56
N LYS A 234 4.42 6.94 12.35
CA LYS A 234 3.79 7.83 13.33
C LYS A 234 2.73 7.10 14.15
N TYR A 235 2.06 6.14 13.54
CA TYR A 235 1.03 5.34 14.17
C TYR A 235 1.01 3.93 13.60
N VAL A 236 0.75 2.96 14.47
CA VAL A 236 0.48 1.56 14.10
C VAL A 236 -0.54 0.95 15.04
N ASN A 237 -1.51 0.25 14.45
CA ASN A 237 -2.45 -0.62 15.17
C ASN A 237 -2.50 -1.95 14.42
N LEU A 238 -2.15 -3.03 15.11
CA LEU A 238 -1.91 -4.35 14.54
C LEU A 238 -3.09 -5.32 14.77
N ASP A 239 -4.08 -4.92 15.57
CA ASP A 239 -5.11 -5.80 16.07
C ASP A 239 -6.51 -5.46 15.56
N GLU A 240 -6.87 -4.18 15.61
CA GLU A 240 -8.24 -3.75 15.42
C GLU A 240 -8.65 -3.75 13.95
N LYS A 241 -9.91 -4.08 13.71
CA LYS A 241 -10.54 -4.11 12.39
C LYS A 241 -11.41 -2.88 12.18
N GLY A 242 -11.49 -2.40 10.94
CA GLY A 242 -12.25 -1.17 10.71
C GLY A 242 -12.06 -0.60 9.31
N TYR A 243 -12.13 0.73 9.25
CA TYR A 243 -12.02 1.50 8.01
C TYR A 243 -11.45 2.89 8.28
N ASN A 244 -11.00 3.53 7.23
CA ASN A 244 -10.54 4.92 7.29
C ASN A 244 -11.50 5.85 6.58
N ILE A 245 -11.61 7.08 7.07
CA ILE A 245 -12.24 8.20 6.34
C ILE A 245 -11.15 9.21 6.01
N LEU A 246 -10.99 9.50 4.71
CA LEU A 246 -10.07 10.51 4.23
C LEU A 246 -10.85 11.79 3.90
N ASP A 247 -10.67 12.84 4.71
CA ASP A 247 -11.18 14.18 4.45
C ASP A 247 -10.15 15.01 3.70
N ILE A 248 -10.55 15.58 2.56
CA ILE A 248 -9.67 16.36 1.70
C ILE A 248 -10.26 17.75 1.50
N ASN A 249 -9.51 18.77 1.89
CA ASN A 249 -9.88 20.16 1.65
C ASN A 249 -8.65 20.99 1.24
N LYS A 250 -8.82 22.29 1.03
CA LYS A 250 -7.74 23.18 0.57
C LYS A 250 -6.65 23.42 1.61
N ILE A 251 -6.87 23.07 2.87
CA ILE A 251 -5.93 23.33 3.97
C ILE A 251 -5.13 22.09 4.29
N ARG A 252 -5.80 20.93 4.33
CA ARG A 252 -5.18 19.66 4.73
C ARG A 252 -5.91 18.47 4.13
N THR A 253 -5.22 17.34 4.12
CA THR A 253 -5.80 16.00 3.99
C THR A 253 -5.65 15.29 5.33
N GLN A 254 -6.78 14.84 5.89
CA GLN A 254 -6.84 14.15 7.18
C GLN A 254 -7.40 12.76 7.00
N ASN A 255 -6.79 11.80 7.69
CA ASN A 255 -7.27 10.44 7.80
C ASN A 255 -7.72 10.14 9.22
N ASP A 256 -8.95 9.69 9.35
CA ASP A 256 -9.57 9.28 10.60
C ASP A 256 -9.68 7.75 10.61
N PHE A 257 -9.04 7.11 11.59
CA PHE A 257 -9.06 5.66 11.76
C PHE A 257 -10.26 5.26 12.62
N TYR A 258 -11.19 4.52 12.03
CA TYR A 258 -12.36 3.97 12.69
C TYR A 258 -12.21 2.47 12.91
N PHE A 259 -12.49 2.03 14.13
CA PHE A 259 -12.43 0.61 14.49
C PHE A 259 -13.79 0.11 14.97
N VAL A 260 -14.16 -1.09 14.52
CA VAL A 260 -15.38 -1.77 14.96
C VAL A 260 -15.15 -2.43 16.32
N ASN A 261 -16.20 -2.51 17.13
CA ASN A 261 -16.07 -3.06 18.46
C ASN A 261 -15.83 -4.57 18.48
N THR A 262 -16.32 -5.28 17.47
CA THR A 262 -16.15 -6.74 17.32
C THR A 262 -16.44 -7.18 15.90
N ILE A 263 -15.81 -8.26 15.46
CA ILE A 263 -16.11 -8.98 14.21
C ILE A 263 -16.66 -10.39 14.46
N THR A 264 -16.80 -10.79 15.72
CA THR A 264 -17.24 -12.15 16.10
C THR A 264 -18.77 -12.26 16.30
N ALA A 265 -19.46 -11.14 16.27
CA ALA A 265 -20.92 -11.06 16.34
C ALA A 265 -21.40 -9.88 15.51
N PRO A 266 -22.65 -9.88 15.00
CA PRO A 266 -23.24 -8.74 14.32
C PRO A 266 -23.14 -7.48 15.19
N ASN A 267 -22.50 -6.44 14.66
CA ASN A 267 -22.29 -5.17 15.36
C ASN A 267 -22.14 -4.04 14.32
N ASP A 268 -22.85 -2.94 14.50
CA ASP A 268 -22.83 -1.76 13.65
C ASP A 268 -22.09 -0.58 14.30
N SER A 269 -21.51 -0.78 15.48
CA SER A 269 -20.82 0.27 16.22
C SER A 269 -19.35 0.36 15.82
N SER A 270 -18.90 1.55 15.48
CA SER A 270 -17.50 1.87 15.27
C SER A 270 -17.13 3.14 15.99
N GLN A 271 -15.84 3.30 16.30
CA GLN A 271 -15.30 4.48 16.96
C GLN A 271 -14.07 4.99 16.21
N ALA A 272 -14.01 6.29 15.98
CA ALA A 272 -12.78 6.94 15.55
C ALA A 272 -11.85 7.01 16.77
N LYS A 273 -10.63 6.46 16.62
CA LYS A 273 -9.65 6.39 17.73
C LYS A 273 -8.40 7.18 17.47
N GLU A 274 -8.07 7.42 16.22
CA GLU A 274 -6.81 8.06 15.86
C GLU A 274 -6.99 8.94 14.63
N TYR A 275 -6.31 10.11 14.62
CA TYR A 275 -6.46 11.15 13.62
C TYR A 275 -5.11 11.69 13.21
N TRP A 276 -4.79 11.63 11.94
CA TRP A 276 -3.54 12.13 11.38
C TRP A 276 -3.81 12.95 10.13
N PHE A 277 -3.06 14.02 9.92
CA PHE A 277 -3.20 14.87 8.76
C PHE A 277 -1.86 15.35 8.21
N VAL A 278 -1.90 15.81 6.96
CA VAL A 278 -0.83 16.56 6.32
C VAL A 278 -1.41 17.89 5.82
N ASN A 279 -0.74 19.00 6.08
CA ASN A 279 -1.15 20.29 5.56
C ASN A 279 -0.74 20.49 4.10
N ASP A 280 -1.42 21.41 3.43
CA ASP A 280 -1.03 21.85 2.08
C ASP A 280 0.44 22.29 2.06
N ASN A 281 1.15 21.82 1.03
CA ASN A 281 2.58 22.03 0.84
C ASN A 281 3.53 21.40 1.88
N GLU A 282 3.03 20.66 2.85
CA GLU A 282 3.83 19.82 3.74
C GLU A 282 4.00 18.40 3.18
N ARG A 283 4.95 17.66 3.76
CA ARG A 283 5.26 16.29 3.38
C ARG A 283 5.36 15.35 4.58
N ALA A 284 5.03 15.83 5.77
CA ALA A 284 5.12 15.06 7.01
C ALA A 284 3.80 15.10 7.75
N LEU A 285 3.46 13.98 8.37
CA LEU A 285 2.24 13.82 9.15
C LEU A 285 2.28 14.59 10.46
N ARG A 286 1.12 15.09 10.84
CA ARG A 286 0.83 15.69 12.15
C ARG A 286 -0.34 14.95 12.79
N LYS A 287 -0.28 14.82 14.10
CA LYS A 287 -1.41 14.30 14.89
C LYS A 287 -2.45 15.42 15.05
N ALA A 288 -3.75 15.11 14.84
CA ALA A 288 -4.86 16.04 14.98
C ALA A 288 -5.32 16.17 16.44
#